data_05e92af6c8f0c01d7b4f6a3502d7c33d
#
_entry.id   05e92af6c8f0c01d7b4f6a3502d7c33d
#
_cell.length_a   1.000
_cell.length_b   1.000
_cell.length_c   1.000
_cell.angle_alpha   90.00
_cell.angle_beta   90.00
_cell.angle_gamma   90.00
#
_symmetry.space_group_name_H-M   'P 1'
#
loop_
_entity.id
_entity.type
_entity.pdbx_description
1 polymer ?
#
loop_
_entity_poly.entity_id
_entity_poly.type
_entity_poly.pdbx_seq_one_letter_code
_entity_poly.pdbx_strand_id
1 'polypeptide(L)'
;MKKIAIATLFALVEATASAVEVGVTGSYDGTKHDHAGYGLTLGQHFGDFSATAGFDRYSDNNLNKYSLIGGYDIAKIGTATLTAKVGAVYLDQEAGKTYSKDRTGYAGLVGAGISIPVTKSVSATADYRYQAGQSRVNDLNGSTVLVGAKYSF
;
A
#
# COMPACT_ATOMS: atom_id res chain seq x y z
N MET A 1 7.51 7.19 22.22
CA MET A 1 7.16 5.79 21.91
C MET A 1 6.91 5.51 20.41
N LYS A 2 7.09 6.49 19.49
CA LYS A 2 6.89 6.29 18.03
C LYS A 2 8.10 5.67 17.28
N LYS A 3 9.23 5.49 17.94
CA LYS A 3 10.48 5.02 17.29
C LYS A 3 10.71 3.49 17.35
N ILE A 4 9.92 2.75 18.13
CA ILE A 4 10.14 1.31 18.35
C ILE A 4 9.47 0.44 17.26
N ALA A 5 8.39 0.91 16.63
CA ALA A 5 7.66 0.15 15.62
C ALA A 5 8.43 -0.07 14.30
N ILE A 6 9.36 0.84 13.96
CA ILE A 6 10.14 0.75 12.70
C ILE A 6 11.28 -0.27 12.85
N ALA A 7 11.90 -0.37 14.03
CA ALA A 7 13.00 -1.29 14.27
C ALA A 7 12.55 -2.77 14.27
N THR A 8 11.33 -3.06 14.70
CA THR A 8 10.79 -4.43 14.73
C THR A 8 10.46 -4.94 13.33
N LEU A 9 10.13 -4.05 12.39
CA LEU A 9 9.88 -4.42 10.99
C LEU A 9 11.17 -4.87 10.28
N PHE A 10 12.31 -4.26 10.62
CA PHE A 10 13.60 -4.63 10.04
C PHE A 10 14.16 -5.95 10.58
N ALA A 11 13.85 -6.34 11.81
CA ALA A 11 14.34 -7.58 12.42
C ALA A 11 13.69 -8.85 11.83
N LEU A 12 12.55 -8.76 11.17
CA LEU A 12 11.89 -9.87 10.47
C LEU A 12 12.51 -10.18 9.09
N VAL A 13 13.36 -9.30 8.58
CA VAL A 13 13.95 -9.39 7.24
C VAL A 13 15.14 -10.36 7.16
N GLU A 14 15.76 -10.72 8.29
CA GLU A 14 17.01 -11.50 8.29
C GLU A 14 16.84 -13.03 8.20
N ALA A 15 15.61 -13.56 8.20
CA ALA A 15 15.42 -14.99 8.49
C ALA A 15 15.29 -15.92 7.27
N THR A 16 15.14 -15.43 6.04
CA THR A 16 15.01 -16.29 4.85
C THR A 16 15.55 -15.59 3.59
N ALA A 17 16.11 -16.37 2.66
CA ALA A 17 16.62 -15.91 1.36
C ALA A 17 15.45 -15.48 0.42
N SER A 18 14.77 -14.42 0.76
CA SER A 18 13.65 -13.86 0.03
C SER A 18 14.01 -12.46 -0.46
N ALA A 19 13.57 -12.13 -1.67
CA ALA A 19 13.84 -10.83 -2.27
C ALA A 19 13.13 -9.72 -1.47
N VAL A 20 13.90 -8.74 -1.02
CA VAL A 20 13.39 -7.50 -0.45
C VAL A 20 13.05 -6.55 -1.59
N GLU A 21 11.90 -5.92 -1.53
CA GLU A 21 11.43 -5.00 -2.55
C GLU A 21 11.20 -3.60 -1.96
N VAL A 22 11.65 -2.59 -2.68
CA VAL A 22 11.32 -1.19 -2.41
C VAL A 22 10.56 -0.64 -3.60
N GLY A 23 9.43 0.02 -3.35
CA GLY A 23 8.61 0.56 -4.43
C GLY A 23 8.25 2.02 -4.23
N VAL A 24 7.99 2.68 -5.35
CA VAL A 24 7.40 4.03 -5.42
C VAL A 24 6.11 3.95 -6.21
N THR A 25 5.08 4.64 -5.74
CA THR A 25 3.75 4.61 -6.36
C THR A 25 3.20 6.03 -6.54
N GLY A 26 2.51 6.25 -7.66
CA GLY A 26 1.51 7.29 -7.79
C GLY A 26 0.14 6.66 -7.54
N SER A 27 -0.73 7.34 -6.82
CA SER A 27 -2.05 6.82 -6.45
C SER A 27 -3.14 7.82 -6.80
N TYR A 28 -4.31 7.27 -7.18
CA TYR A 28 -5.53 8.03 -7.35
C TYR A 28 -6.61 7.41 -6.46
N ASP A 29 -7.12 8.21 -5.55
CA ASP A 29 -8.14 7.80 -4.60
C ASP A 29 -9.51 8.26 -5.07
N GLY A 30 -10.36 7.31 -5.47
CA GLY A 30 -11.75 7.53 -5.90
C GLY A 30 -12.74 7.59 -4.72
N THR A 31 -12.33 8.07 -3.55
CA THR A 31 -13.25 8.46 -2.47
C THR A 31 -14.02 9.73 -2.87
N LYS A 32 -14.95 10.19 -2.02
CA LYS A 32 -15.85 11.33 -2.30
C LYS A 32 -15.20 12.61 -2.88
N HIS A 33 -13.88 12.70 -2.86
CA HIS A 33 -13.11 13.88 -3.25
C HIS A 33 -11.86 13.52 -4.06
N ASP A 34 -11.95 12.68 -5.06
CA ASP A 34 -10.91 12.36 -6.06
C ASP A 34 -9.53 13.00 -5.81
N HIS A 35 -8.61 12.27 -5.17
CA HIS A 35 -7.31 12.81 -4.80
C HIS A 35 -6.16 12.04 -5.44
N ALA A 36 -5.21 12.79 -6.00
CA ALA A 36 -3.91 12.23 -6.40
C ALA A 36 -2.96 12.19 -5.21
N GLY A 37 -2.19 11.13 -5.12
CA GLY A 37 -1.20 10.91 -4.07
C GLY A 37 0.06 10.24 -4.58
N TYR A 38 1.01 10.11 -3.69
CA TYR A 38 2.24 9.36 -3.93
C TYR A 38 2.57 8.51 -2.71
N GLY A 39 3.29 7.43 -2.92
CA GLY A 39 3.62 6.50 -1.86
C GLY A 39 4.94 5.79 -2.00
N LEU A 40 5.34 5.18 -0.91
CA LEU A 40 6.49 4.31 -0.78
C LEU A 40 6.06 2.96 -0.24
N THR A 41 6.66 1.90 -0.72
CA THR A 41 6.41 0.55 -0.23
C THR A 41 7.72 -0.17 0.08
N LEU A 42 7.67 -0.99 1.13
CA LEU A 42 8.71 -1.94 1.47
C LEU A 42 8.06 -3.31 1.58
N GLY A 43 8.54 -4.28 0.82
CA GLY A 43 7.94 -5.60 0.74
C GLY A 43 8.97 -6.71 0.79
N GLN A 44 8.46 -7.91 1.02
CA GLN A 44 9.23 -9.15 0.98
C GLN A 44 8.37 -10.27 0.41
N HIS A 45 8.97 -11.09 -0.45
CA HIS A 45 8.33 -12.29 -1.01
C HIS A 45 8.82 -13.57 -0.34
N PHE A 46 7.88 -14.50 -0.13
CA PHE A 46 8.08 -15.82 0.47
C PHE A 46 7.41 -16.87 -0.44
N GLY A 47 8.03 -17.22 -1.53
CA GLY A 47 7.40 -18.03 -2.58
C GLY A 47 6.26 -17.27 -3.26
N ASP A 48 5.03 -17.80 -3.18
CA ASP A 48 3.85 -17.16 -3.77
C ASP A 48 3.18 -16.14 -2.79
N PHE A 49 3.70 -16.01 -1.57
CA PHE A 49 3.21 -15.03 -0.60
C PHE A 49 4.09 -13.80 -0.57
N SER A 50 3.49 -12.67 -0.21
CA SER A 50 4.21 -11.42 0.03
C SER A 50 3.66 -10.69 1.25
N ALA A 51 4.53 -9.93 1.92
CA ALA A 51 4.16 -8.97 2.95
C ALA A 51 4.70 -7.61 2.55
N THR A 52 3.86 -6.58 2.59
CA THR A 52 4.21 -5.22 2.17
C THR A 52 3.73 -4.21 3.19
N ALA A 53 4.64 -3.37 3.66
CA ALA A 53 4.32 -2.15 4.38
C ALA A 53 4.30 -0.98 3.38
N GLY A 54 3.32 -0.09 3.50
CA GLY A 54 3.16 1.05 2.59
C GLY A 54 2.87 2.34 3.34
N PHE A 55 3.29 3.44 2.74
CA PHE A 55 2.94 4.79 3.12
C PHE A 55 2.48 5.54 1.88
N ASP A 56 1.27 6.09 1.91
CA ASP A 56 0.72 6.93 0.84
C ASP A 56 0.32 8.30 1.42
N ARG A 57 0.66 9.37 0.71
CA ARG A 57 0.31 10.74 1.06
C ARG A 57 -0.53 11.40 -0.02
N TYR A 58 -1.64 12.00 0.41
CA TYR A 58 -2.56 12.77 -0.41
C TYR A 58 -2.53 14.23 0.07
N SER A 59 -1.88 15.09 -0.70
CA SER A 59 -1.59 16.47 -0.29
C SER A 59 -2.83 17.36 -0.21
N ASP A 60 -3.80 17.12 -1.09
CA ASP A 60 -4.98 17.99 -1.22
C ASP A 60 -5.91 17.94 0.00
N ASN A 61 -5.92 16.82 0.71
CA ASN A 61 -6.75 16.63 1.89
C ASN A 61 -5.96 16.32 3.17
N ASN A 62 -4.64 16.51 3.16
CA ASN A 62 -3.73 16.21 4.27
C ASN A 62 -3.92 14.78 4.84
N LEU A 63 -4.15 13.82 3.96
CA LEU A 63 -4.37 12.42 4.33
C LEU A 63 -3.08 11.62 4.18
N ASN A 64 -2.67 10.98 5.27
CA ASN A 64 -1.62 9.98 5.27
C ASN A 64 -2.25 8.59 5.49
N LYS A 65 -1.83 7.61 4.70
CA LYS A 65 -2.25 6.21 4.83
C LYS A 65 -1.03 5.36 5.12
N TYR A 66 -1.09 4.56 6.18
CA TYR A 66 -0.07 3.57 6.53
C TYR A 66 -0.70 2.20 6.36
N SER A 67 -0.17 1.36 5.49
CA SER A 67 -0.75 0.06 5.16
C SER A 67 0.17 -1.09 5.53
N LEU A 68 -0.44 -2.20 5.93
CA LEU A 68 0.20 -3.51 6.04
C LEU A 68 -0.62 -4.50 5.23
N ILE A 69 -0.03 -5.09 4.21
CA ILE A 69 -0.72 -5.85 3.17
C ILE A 69 -0.05 -7.21 3.02
N GLY A 70 -0.84 -8.28 3.12
CA GLY A 70 -0.47 -9.61 2.64
C GLY A 70 -0.91 -9.79 1.20
N GLY A 71 -0.07 -10.42 0.38
CA GLY A 71 -0.36 -10.76 -1.00
C GLY A 71 -0.19 -12.24 -1.25
N TYR A 72 -0.95 -12.77 -2.20
CA TYR A 72 -0.81 -14.12 -2.73
C TYR A 72 -0.86 -14.09 -4.25
N ASP A 73 0.15 -14.65 -4.90
CA ASP A 73 0.27 -14.73 -6.35
C ASP A 73 -0.68 -15.79 -6.88
N ILE A 74 -1.78 -15.34 -7.53
CA ILE A 74 -2.87 -16.20 -8.00
C ILE A 74 -2.68 -16.70 -9.43
N ALA A 75 -1.93 -15.98 -10.24
CA ALA A 75 -1.66 -16.37 -11.64
C ALA A 75 -0.40 -15.71 -12.18
N LYS A 76 0.24 -16.40 -13.13
CA LYS A 76 1.30 -15.87 -13.98
C LYS A 76 0.84 -15.92 -15.44
N ILE A 77 0.83 -14.77 -16.10
CA ILE A 77 0.40 -14.62 -17.50
C ILE A 77 1.57 -14.06 -18.30
N GLY A 78 2.29 -14.94 -18.97
CA GLY A 78 3.58 -14.61 -19.58
C GLY A 78 4.59 -14.21 -18.49
N THR A 79 5.08 -12.97 -18.53
CA THR A 79 5.99 -12.43 -17.52
C THR A 79 5.26 -11.68 -16.40
N ALA A 80 3.96 -11.42 -16.55
CA ALA A 80 3.17 -10.71 -15.56
C ALA A 80 2.71 -11.62 -14.43
N THR A 81 2.77 -11.14 -13.20
CA THR A 81 2.25 -11.83 -12.01
C THR A 81 1.02 -11.09 -11.51
N LEU A 82 -0.09 -11.80 -11.32
CA LEU A 82 -1.32 -11.31 -10.74
C LEU A 82 -1.37 -11.72 -9.26
N THR A 83 -1.56 -10.75 -8.35
CA THR A 83 -1.53 -10.95 -6.90
C THR A 83 -2.85 -10.50 -6.29
N ALA A 84 -3.51 -11.37 -5.51
CA ALA A 84 -4.60 -10.98 -4.62
C ALA A 84 -4.02 -10.37 -3.34
N LYS A 85 -4.68 -9.34 -2.80
CA LYS A 85 -4.18 -8.56 -1.67
C LYS A 85 -5.24 -8.40 -0.59
N VAL A 86 -4.83 -8.52 0.67
CA VAL A 86 -5.65 -8.25 1.85
C VAL A 86 -4.79 -7.56 2.90
N GLY A 87 -5.37 -6.64 3.66
CA GLY A 87 -4.58 -5.93 4.64
C GLY A 87 -5.37 -4.99 5.53
N ALA A 88 -4.63 -4.19 6.28
CA ALA A 88 -5.15 -3.11 7.10
C ALA A 88 -4.46 -1.79 6.74
N VAL A 89 -5.22 -0.72 6.88
CA VAL A 89 -4.76 0.64 6.66
C VAL A 89 -5.07 1.46 7.91
N TYR A 90 -4.08 2.20 8.39
CA TYR A 90 -4.28 3.29 9.33
C TYR A 90 -4.35 4.60 8.56
N LEU A 91 -5.42 5.33 8.79
CA LEU A 91 -5.74 6.60 8.15
C LEU A 91 -5.49 7.72 9.15
N ASP A 92 -4.68 8.70 8.77
CA ASP A 92 -4.36 9.88 9.57
C ASP A 92 -4.59 11.14 8.71
N GLN A 93 -5.71 11.81 8.98
CA GLN A 93 -6.11 13.01 8.27
C GLN A 93 -6.05 14.21 9.21
N GLU A 94 -5.18 15.14 8.89
CA GLU A 94 -5.06 16.40 9.61
C GLU A 94 -6.14 17.40 9.15
N ALA A 95 -6.59 18.25 10.08
CA ALA A 95 -7.49 19.36 9.77
C ALA A 95 -6.89 20.28 8.70
N GLY A 96 -7.69 20.65 7.73
CA GLY A 96 -7.28 21.46 6.59
C GLY A 96 -8.44 22.27 6.03
N LYS A 97 -8.27 22.80 4.83
CA LYS A 97 -9.32 23.60 4.15
C LYS A 97 -10.64 22.88 3.97
N THR A 98 -10.61 21.56 3.83
CA THR A 98 -11.78 20.71 3.54
C THR A 98 -12.40 20.10 4.79
N TYR A 99 -11.62 19.90 5.84
CA TYR A 99 -12.05 19.28 7.10
C TYR A 99 -11.61 20.10 8.29
N SER A 100 -12.55 20.36 9.20
CA SER A 100 -12.33 21.24 10.38
C SER A 100 -11.75 20.51 11.60
N LYS A 101 -11.56 19.19 11.54
CA LYS A 101 -11.07 18.37 12.66
C LYS A 101 -10.16 17.26 12.17
N ASP A 102 -9.12 16.96 12.98
CA ASP A 102 -8.27 15.79 12.78
C ASP A 102 -9.08 14.50 12.93
N ARG A 103 -8.80 13.54 12.06
CA ARG A 103 -9.46 12.24 12.06
C ARG A 103 -8.42 11.16 11.91
N THR A 104 -8.52 10.15 12.75
CA THR A 104 -7.71 8.94 12.65
C THR A 104 -8.57 7.71 12.77
N GLY A 105 -8.19 6.64 12.10
CA GLY A 105 -8.92 5.38 12.17
C GLY A 105 -8.26 4.26 11.39
N TYR A 106 -8.83 3.07 11.54
CA TYR A 106 -8.40 1.88 10.82
C TYR A 106 -9.43 1.47 9.78
N ALA A 107 -8.95 0.92 8.67
CA ALA A 107 -9.79 0.33 7.64
C ALA A 107 -9.21 -1.04 7.25
N GLY A 108 -10.10 -1.97 6.90
CA GLY A 108 -9.73 -3.18 6.17
C GLY A 108 -9.49 -2.86 4.71
N LEU A 109 -8.61 -3.60 4.06
CA LEU A 109 -8.24 -3.43 2.66
C LEU A 109 -8.30 -4.77 1.95
N VAL A 110 -8.90 -4.78 0.76
CA VAL A 110 -8.83 -5.88 -0.20
C VAL A 110 -8.46 -5.33 -1.56
N GLY A 111 -7.81 -6.14 -2.39
CA GLY A 111 -7.42 -5.67 -3.71
C GLY A 111 -6.78 -6.73 -4.59
N ALA A 112 -6.35 -6.29 -5.75
CA ALA A 112 -5.55 -7.07 -6.68
C ALA A 112 -4.48 -6.18 -7.31
N GLY A 113 -3.38 -6.79 -7.69
CA GLY A 113 -2.29 -6.10 -8.37
C GLY A 113 -1.70 -6.94 -9.48
N ILE A 114 -1.11 -6.25 -10.43
CA ILE A 114 -0.31 -6.85 -11.49
C ILE A 114 1.11 -6.29 -11.41
N SER A 115 2.10 -7.17 -11.56
CA SER A 115 3.51 -6.82 -11.60
C SER A 115 4.12 -7.38 -12.88
N ILE A 116 4.82 -6.53 -13.63
CA ILE A 116 5.46 -6.88 -14.90
C ILE A 116 6.94 -6.56 -14.77
N PRO A 117 7.85 -7.57 -14.81
CA PRO A 117 9.28 -7.33 -14.77
C PRO A 117 9.72 -6.58 -16.04
N VAL A 118 10.37 -5.44 -15.85
CA VAL A 118 10.96 -4.62 -16.91
C VAL A 118 12.44 -4.98 -17.08
N THR A 119 13.11 -5.25 -15.95
CA THR A 119 14.47 -5.76 -15.89
C THR A 119 14.55 -6.90 -14.85
N LYS A 120 15.75 -7.44 -14.61
CA LYS A 120 15.96 -8.46 -13.57
C LYS A 120 15.61 -7.96 -12.15
N SER A 121 15.76 -6.67 -11.91
CA SER A 121 15.56 -6.05 -10.59
C SER A 121 14.44 -5.03 -10.55
N VAL A 122 13.87 -4.62 -11.68
CA VAL A 122 12.83 -3.60 -11.74
C VAL A 122 11.55 -4.16 -12.33
N SER A 123 10.44 -3.94 -11.66
CA SER A 123 9.10 -4.29 -12.13
C SER A 123 8.20 -3.05 -12.15
N ALA A 124 7.39 -2.92 -13.20
CA ALA A 124 6.26 -2.00 -13.23
C ALA A 124 5.08 -2.65 -12.51
N THR A 125 4.30 -1.86 -11.77
CA THR A 125 3.16 -2.35 -10.98
C THR A 125 1.93 -1.51 -11.20
N ALA A 126 0.76 -2.17 -11.17
CA ALA A 126 -0.53 -1.51 -11.07
C ALA A 126 -1.39 -2.27 -10.06
N ASP A 127 -1.98 -1.55 -9.11
CA ASP A 127 -2.82 -2.11 -8.06
C ASP A 127 -4.19 -1.43 -8.07
N TYR A 128 -5.23 -2.24 -7.83
CA TYR A 128 -6.54 -1.76 -7.45
C TYR A 128 -6.81 -2.22 -6.02
N ARG A 129 -7.21 -1.29 -5.16
CA ARG A 129 -7.48 -1.55 -3.74
C ARG A 129 -8.83 -0.93 -3.37
N TYR A 130 -9.62 -1.65 -2.59
CA TYR A 130 -10.81 -1.15 -1.94
C TYR A 130 -10.59 -1.16 -0.43
N GLN A 131 -10.90 -0.05 0.23
CA GLN A 131 -10.80 0.08 1.68
C GLN A 131 -12.18 0.34 2.29
N ALA A 132 -12.44 -0.29 3.43
CA ALA A 132 -13.64 -0.11 4.23
C ALA A 132 -13.25 0.13 5.69
N GLY A 133 -13.50 1.32 6.18
CA GLY A 133 -13.19 1.75 7.55
C GLY A 133 -14.41 1.79 8.45
N GLN A 134 -14.16 1.85 9.75
CA GLN A 134 -15.20 1.94 10.76
C GLN A 134 -15.57 3.40 11.04
N SER A 135 -16.83 3.62 11.44
CA SER A 135 -17.50 4.83 11.95
C SER A 135 -16.86 6.21 11.76
N ARG A 136 -15.62 6.43 12.20
CA ARG A 136 -14.94 7.74 12.15
C ARG A 136 -14.29 8.06 10.80
N VAL A 137 -14.04 7.02 10.00
CA VAL A 137 -13.38 7.12 8.69
C VAL A 137 -14.22 6.47 7.59
N ASN A 138 -15.51 6.30 7.82
CA ASN A 138 -16.44 5.66 6.88
C ASN A 138 -16.61 6.47 5.59
N ASP A 139 -16.46 7.76 5.65
CA ASP A 139 -16.45 8.67 4.50
C ASP A 139 -15.15 8.60 3.66
N LEU A 140 -14.13 7.91 4.16
CA LEU A 140 -12.89 7.58 3.44
C LEU A 140 -12.93 6.16 2.82
N ASN A 141 -14.08 5.48 2.87
CA ASN A 141 -14.27 4.23 2.15
C ASN A 141 -14.25 4.49 0.64
N GLY A 142 -13.56 3.63 -0.07
CA GLY A 142 -13.50 3.77 -1.52
C GLY A 142 -12.40 2.97 -2.17
N SER A 143 -12.27 3.19 -3.46
CA SER A 143 -11.29 2.52 -4.30
C SER A 143 -10.08 3.40 -4.52
N THR A 144 -8.91 2.79 -4.54
CA THR A 144 -7.65 3.45 -4.88
C THR A 144 -6.98 2.67 -6.02
N VAL A 145 -6.58 3.36 -7.07
CA VAL A 145 -5.71 2.83 -8.11
C VAL A 145 -4.30 3.34 -7.86
N LEU A 146 -3.33 2.45 -7.89
CA LEU A 146 -1.91 2.78 -7.74
C LEU A 146 -1.16 2.27 -8.96
N VAL A 147 -0.25 3.08 -9.45
CA VAL A 147 0.72 2.70 -10.50
C VAL A 147 2.12 3.05 -10.01
N GLY A 148 3.09 2.20 -10.31
CA GLY A 148 4.42 2.43 -9.77
C GLY A 148 5.49 1.50 -10.31
N ALA A 149 6.62 1.54 -9.66
CA ALA A 149 7.74 0.65 -9.92
C ALA A 149 8.28 0.09 -8.60
N LYS A 150 8.75 -1.16 -8.66
CA LYS A 150 9.43 -1.84 -7.56
C LYS A 150 10.84 -2.20 -7.99
N TYR A 151 11.77 -2.11 -7.06
CA TYR A 151 13.13 -2.61 -7.18
C TYR A 151 13.30 -3.77 -6.20
N SER A 152 13.80 -4.90 -6.70
CA SER A 152 14.09 -6.12 -5.92
C SER A 152 15.60 -6.31 -5.80
N PHE A 153 16.05 -6.57 -4.57
CA PHE A 153 17.45 -6.78 -4.21
C PHE A 153 17.82 -8.25 -4.24
#